data_4bbe13356561ed9c66a29832d5e7d86e
#
_entry.id   4bbe13356561ed9c66a29832d5e7d86e
#
_cell.length_a   1.000
_cell.length_b   1.000
_cell.length_c   1.000
_cell.angle_alpha   90.00
_cell.angle_beta   90.00
_cell.angle_gamma   90.00
#
_symmetry.space_group_name_H-M   'P 1'
#
loop_
_entity.id
_entity.type
_entity.pdbx_description
1 polymer ?
#
loop_
_entity_poly.entity_id
_entity_poly.type
_entity_poly.pdbx_seq_one_letter_code
_entity_poly.pdbx_strand_id
1 'polypeptide(L)'
;MARQTGTYPVELGFLPDAFAIPDVDHPGLLRAGERASAPYGNESVEFHECPATDCDQDDQEGVDLVNAGFDTVDLTPFAHLQSVLARVDEAGNMNDSDAEAVQAALEGAVLHCRSGLTLTVLYVADEGQFIRTAGPNRMSMVPPRSIGRNDHGPATSVHGDQDVFGTPIRQLMDGEAPTLFHHDSPGVHNDEPSLMLVNLWIPLQQITQPLVLADGRSIDRRSHQLRYGLATDSFLEREDDAAINDIWMFLHDPDQRWFFRSEMDHRSAYVFNTLSTPHGAGVLPGERLAERCFRALEAGESAAERGDADGLVDALADIDETRAPDEA
;
A
#
# COMPACT_ATOMS: atom_id res chain seq x y z
N MET A 1 -25.39 24.75 -5.53
CA MET A 1 -24.87 23.45 -5.12
C MET A 1 -23.48 23.72 -4.59
N ALA A 2 -23.24 23.51 -3.31
CA ALA A 2 -21.87 23.52 -2.78
C ALA A 2 -21.09 22.42 -3.51
N ARG A 3 -19.90 22.71 -4.04
CA ARG A 3 -18.95 21.66 -4.48
C ARG A 3 -18.75 20.79 -3.25
N GLN A 4 -19.09 19.52 -3.33
CA GLN A 4 -18.60 18.54 -2.38
C GLN A 4 -17.07 18.67 -2.41
N THR A 5 -16.50 18.98 -1.28
CA THR A 5 -15.03 18.93 -1.14
C THR A 5 -14.63 17.48 -1.41
N GLY A 6 -13.70 17.21 -2.31
CA GLY A 6 -13.25 15.87 -2.67
C GLY A 6 -12.51 15.15 -1.53
N THR A 7 -12.96 15.33 -0.29
CA THR A 7 -12.38 14.74 0.92
C THR A 7 -13.37 13.75 1.51
N TYR A 8 -12.89 12.55 1.78
CA TYR A 8 -13.66 11.41 2.27
C TYR A 8 -13.06 10.89 3.59
N PRO A 9 -13.88 10.45 4.54
CA PRO A 9 -13.39 9.73 5.69
C PRO A 9 -12.92 8.34 5.24
N VAL A 10 -11.65 8.03 5.50
CA VAL A 10 -11.05 6.73 5.18
C VAL A 10 -10.50 6.13 6.45
N GLU A 11 -10.81 4.87 6.74
CA GLU A 11 -10.19 4.19 7.86
C GLU A 11 -8.80 3.67 7.46
N LEU A 12 -7.79 4.00 8.25
CA LEU A 12 -6.42 3.53 8.13
C LEU A 12 -5.96 2.93 9.47
N GLY A 13 -5.14 1.89 9.41
CA GLY A 13 -4.59 1.23 10.59
C GLY A 13 -3.25 1.82 11.03
N PHE A 14 -3.09 2.11 12.30
CA PHE A 14 -1.86 2.63 12.89
C PHE A 14 -1.40 1.77 14.05
N LEU A 15 -0.11 1.79 14.36
CA LEU A 15 0.33 1.18 15.59
C LEU A 15 -0.17 1.99 16.80
N PRO A 16 -0.60 1.32 17.88
CA PRO A 16 -0.88 2.01 19.13
C PRO A 16 0.37 2.71 19.71
N ASP A 17 0.19 3.85 20.33
CA ASP A 17 1.27 4.63 20.95
C ASP A 17 2.12 3.81 21.92
N ALA A 18 1.50 2.84 22.59
CA ALA A 18 2.16 1.97 23.57
C ALA A 18 3.29 1.09 22.95
N PHE A 19 3.34 0.97 21.62
CA PHE A 19 4.41 0.24 20.92
C PHE A 19 5.65 1.10 20.66
N ALA A 20 5.54 2.43 20.75
CA ALA A 20 6.65 3.33 20.50
C ALA A 20 7.66 3.30 21.64
N ILE A 21 8.87 2.84 21.38
CA ILE A 21 9.99 2.88 22.33
C ILE A 21 11.22 3.52 21.66
N PRO A 22 12.15 4.11 22.44
CA PRO A 22 13.40 4.60 21.90
C PRO A 22 14.18 3.49 21.19
N ASP A 23 14.71 3.78 20.01
CA ASP A 23 15.60 2.86 19.30
C ASP A 23 17.00 2.93 19.93
N VAL A 24 17.47 1.81 20.49
CA VAL A 24 18.78 1.74 21.18
C VAL A 24 19.95 1.72 20.21
N ASP A 25 19.71 1.22 18.98
CA ASP A 25 20.74 1.09 17.94
C ASP A 25 20.87 2.40 17.15
N HIS A 26 19.80 3.20 17.10
CA HIS A 26 19.74 4.46 16.36
C HIS A 26 19.21 5.58 17.27
N PRO A 27 20.05 6.18 18.10
CA PRO A 27 19.64 7.21 19.04
C PRO A 27 18.92 8.39 18.39
N GLY A 28 17.76 8.74 18.92
CA GLY A 28 16.91 9.81 18.39
C GLY A 28 15.82 9.34 17.42
N LEU A 29 15.77 8.03 17.14
CA LEU A 29 14.65 7.38 16.47
C LEU A 29 13.75 6.63 17.45
N LEU A 30 12.56 6.28 16.97
CA LEU A 30 11.66 5.35 17.64
C LEU A 30 11.66 4.01 16.91
N ARG A 31 11.37 2.96 17.66
CA ARG A 31 11.07 1.63 17.09
C ARG A 31 9.80 1.07 17.70
N ALA A 32 9.17 0.15 17.00
CA ALA A 32 8.08 -0.64 17.55
C ALA A 32 8.62 -1.67 18.53
N GLY A 33 7.98 -1.80 19.69
CA GLY A 33 8.34 -2.81 20.68
C GLY A 33 8.12 -4.23 20.17
N GLU A 34 8.73 -5.23 20.84
CA GLU A 34 8.74 -6.65 20.45
C GLU A 34 7.34 -7.31 20.32
N ARG A 35 6.30 -6.62 20.75
CA ARG A 35 4.91 -7.12 20.70
C ARG A 35 4.17 -6.74 19.43
N ALA A 36 4.75 -5.93 18.57
CA ALA A 36 4.16 -5.64 17.28
C ALA A 36 4.23 -6.92 16.44
N SER A 37 3.13 -7.64 16.35
CA SER A 37 2.97 -8.76 15.43
C SER A 37 2.99 -8.22 14.00
N ALA A 38 3.10 -9.10 13.01
CA ALA A 38 3.27 -8.76 11.61
C ALA A 38 2.44 -7.53 11.16
N PRO A 39 3.02 -6.58 10.40
CA PRO A 39 2.39 -5.30 10.03
C PRO A 39 1.09 -5.46 9.25
N TYR A 40 0.84 -6.62 8.72
CA TYR A 40 -0.38 -6.95 7.97
C TYR A 40 -1.44 -7.68 8.81
N GLY A 41 -1.17 -7.90 10.10
CA GLY A 41 -2.15 -8.46 11.03
C GLY A 41 -2.97 -7.35 11.68
N ASN A 42 -4.29 -7.39 11.51
CA ASN A 42 -5.21 -6.39 12.09
C ASN A 42 -5.20 -6.37 13.63
N GLU A 43 -4.62 -7.37 14.27
CA GLU A 43 -4.62 -7.52 15.73
C GLU A 43 -3.69 -6.53 16.45
N SER A 44 -2.76 -5.89 15.73
CA SER A 44 -1.76 -4.98 16.29
C SER A 44 -1.95 -3.52 15.91
N VAL A 45 -3.01 -3.20 15.16
CA VAL A 45 -3.29 -1.85 14.69
C VAL A 45 -4.60 -1.34 15.26
N GLU A 46 -4.66 -0.05 15.51
CA GLU A 46 -5.87 0.71 15.79
C GLU A 46 -6.31 1.42 14.52
N PHE A 47 -7.59 1.29 14.18
CA PHE A 47 -8.14 1.96 13.00
C PHE A 47 -8.63 3.35 13.38
N HIS A 48 -8.18 4.35 12.61
CA HIS A 48 -8.58 5.74 12.76
C HIS A 48 -9.22 6.23 11.46
N GLU A 49 -10.29 7.01 11.60
CA GLU A 49 -10.89 7.72 10.50
C GLU A 49 -10.02 8.93 10.15
N CYS A 50 -9.46 8.92 8.94
CA CYS A 50 -8.59 9.96 8.44
C CYS A 50 -9.27 10.68 7.27
N PRO A 51 -9.32 12.02 7.24
CA PRO A 51 -9.78 12.75 6.07
C PRO A 51 -8.78 12.59 4.93
N ALA A 52 -9.19 11.91 3.85
CA ALA A 52 -8.36 11.71 2.67
C ALA A 52 -8.93 12.47 1.46
N THR A 53 -8.07 13.18 0.75
CA THR A 53 -8.45 13.96 -0.43
C THR A 53 -8.34 13.12 -1.69
N ASP A 54 -9.41 13.12 -2.49
CA ASP A 54 -9.42 12.50 -3.81
C ASP A 54 -8.79 13.45 -4.84
N CYS A 55 -7.59 13.11 -5.31
CA CYS A 55 -6.83 13.90 -6.29
C CYS A 55 -7.46 13.92 -7.69
N ASP A 56 -8.47 13.10 -7.97
CA ASP A 56 -9.21 13.17 -9.23
C ASP A 56 -10.32 14.24 -9.18
N GLN A 57 -10.77 14.63 -7.98
CA GLN A 57 -11.77 15.65 -7.78
C GLN A 57 -11.20 17.01 -7.38
N ASP A 58 -10.03 17.01 -6.77
CA ASP A 58 -9.36 18.24 -6.31
C ASP A 58 -7.88 18.19 -6.67
N ASP A 59 -7.45 19.07 -7.55
CA ASP A 59 -6.04 19.15 -8.00
C ASP A 59 -5.20 19.81 -6.91
N GLN A 60 -4.41 19.01 -6.22
CA GLN A 60 -3.58 19.47 -5.10
C GLN A 60 -2.27 20.07 -5.61
N GLU A 61 -2.23 21.39 -5.71
CA GLU A 61 -1.01 22.13 -6.08
C GLU A 61 0.13 21.85 -5.09
N GLY A 62 1.30 21.49 -5.60
CA GLY A 62 2.50 21.23 -4.80
C GLY A 62 2.55 19.86 -4.13
N VAL A 63 1.68 18.92 -4.52
CA VAL A 63 1.82 17.50 -4.18
C VAL A 63 2.58 16.83 -5.32
N ASP A 64 3.82 16.45 -5.06
CA ASP A 64 4.70 15.80 -6.02
C ASP A 64 5.66 14.83 -5.30
N LEU A 65 6.39 14.04 -6.09
CA LEU A 65 7.30 13.01 -5.57
C LEU A 65 8.42 13.56 -4.68
N VAL A 66 8.90 14.78 -4.96
CA VAL A 66 10.02 15.39 -4.21
C VAL A 66 9.53 16.00 -2.90
N ASN A 67 8.40 16.71 -2.94
CA ASN A 67 7.88 17.45 -1.79
C ASN A 67 6.99 16.59 -0.88
N ALA A 68 6.03 15.88 -1.46
CA ALA A 68 5.07 15.06 -0.72
C ALA A 68 5.51 13.59 -0.59
N GLY A 69 6.43 13.14 -1.45
CA GLY A 69 6.91 11.77 -1.48
C GLY A 69 6.21 10.88 -2.50
N PHE A 70 5.21 11.38 -3.23
CA PHE A 70 4.49 10.61 -4.25
C PHE A 70 4.01 11.49 -5.40
N ASP A 71 3.77 10.85 -6.55
CA ASP A 71 3.20 11.44 -7.75
C ASP A 71 2.44 10.37 -8.54
N THR A 72 1.91 10.73 -9.69
CA THR A 72 1.31 9.78 -10.64
C THR A 72 1.99 9.87 -11.99
N VAL A 73 2.07 8.73 -12.68
CA VAL A 73 2.65 8.63 -14.02
C VAL A 73 1.64 8.06 -15.01
N ASP A 74 1.72 8.53 -16.26
CA ASP A 74 0.95 7.97 -17.36
C ASP A 74 1.73 6.82 -18.00
N LEU A 75 1.13 5.63 -17.99
CA LEU A 75 1.70 4.42 -18.57
C LEU A 75 1.18 4.10 -19.98
N THR A 76 0.27 4.91 -20.53
CA THR A 76 -0.30 4.70 -21.86
C THR A 76 0.74 4.68 -22.98
N PRO A 77 1.87 5.41 -22.93
CA PRO A 77 2.89 5.36 -23.96
C PRO A 77 3.65 4.02 -24.05
N PHE A 78 3.57 3.18 -23.02
CA PHE A 78 4.32 1.92 -22.92
C PHE A 78 3.51 0.74 -23.44
N ALA A 79 3.31 0.62 -24.77
CA ALA A 79 2.41 -0.36 -25.39
C ALA A 79 2.71 -1.82 -24.99
N HIS A 80 3.98 -2.19 -24.81
CA HIS A 80 4.34 -3.53 -24.36
C HIS A 80 3.91 -3.77 -22.91
N LEU A 81 4.21 -2.83 -22.02
CA LEU A 81 3.76 -2.88 -20.62
C LEU A 81 2.23 -2.99 -20.54
N GLN A 82 1.50 -2.17 -21.31
CA GLN A 82 0.04 -2.20 -21.34
C GLN A 82 -0.50 -3.58 -21.75
N SER A 83 0.14 -4.24 -22.71
CA SER A 83 -0.26 -5.59 -23.13
C SER A 83 -0.03 -6.64 -22.05
N VAL A 84 1.05 -6.51 -21.28
CA VAL A 84 1.33 -7.39 -20.13
C VAL A 84 0.31 -7.15 -19.02
N LEU A 85 0.10 -5.89 -18.65
CA LEU A 85 -0.84 -5.52 -17.58
C LEU A 85 -2.28 -5.95 -17.89
N ALA A 86 -2.73 -5.79 -19.12
CA ALA A 86 -4.07 -6.25 -19.55
C ALA A 86 -4.22 -7.77 -19.40
N ARG A 87 -3.19 -8.55 -19.71
CA ARG A 87 -3.18 -10.01 -19.51
C ARG A 87 -3.19 -10.39 -18.04
N VAL A 88 -2.38 -9.72 -17.22
CA VAL A 88 -2.33 -9.92 -15.78
C VAL A 88 -3.67 -9.58 -15.13
N ASP A 89 -4.29 -8.49 -15.58
CA ASP A 89 -5.61 -8.04 -15.15
C ASP A 89 -6.70 -9.07 -15.47
N GLU A 90 -6.72 -9.58 -16.70
CA GLU A 90 -7.66 -10.63 -17.14
C GLU A 90 -7.45 -11.95 -16.36
N ALA A 91 -6.19 -12.34 -16.15
CA ALA A 91 -5.84 -13.57 -15.45
C ALA A 91 -6.03 -13.49 -13.94
N GLY A 92 -5.96 -12.28 -13.35
CA GLY A 92 -5.96 -12.03 -11.91
C GLY A 92 -4.72 -12.55 -11.17
N ASN A 93 -3.68 -12.88 -11.91
CA ASN A 93 -2.39 -13.32 -11.36
C ASN A 93 -1.23 -12.94 -12.30
N MET A 94 -0.03 -12.94 -11.77
CA MET A 94 1.21 -12.66 -12.49
C MET A 94 2.14 -13.88 -12.37
N ASN A 95 2.62 -14.39 -13.50
CA ASN A 95 3.65 -15.41 -13.53
C ASN A 95 5.04 -14.81 -13.75
N ASP A 96 6.10 -15.61 -13.67
CA ASP A 96 7.48 -15.14 -13.82
C ASP A 96 7.75 -14.49 -15.17
N SER A 97 7.17 -15.03 -16.26
CA SER A 97 7.31 -14.42 -17.58
C SER A 97 6.62 -13.05 -17.68
N ASP A 98 5.53 -12.84 -16.95
CA ASP A 98 4.87 -11.53 -16.86
C ASP A 98 5.75 -10.54 -16.10
N ALA A 99 6.35 -10.98 -14.99
CA ALA A 99 7.26 -10.17 -14.20
C ALA A 99 8.51 -9.76 -14.99
N GLU A 100 9.13 -10.71 -15.69
CA GLU A 100 10.26 -10.44 -16.61
C GLU A 100 9.87 -9.43 -17.70
N ALA A 101 8.66 -9.55 -18.26
CA ALA A 101 8.17 -8.64 -19.30
C ALA A 101 7.87 -7.23 -18.74
N VAL A 102 7.37 -7.10 -17.50
CA VAL A 102 7.21 -5.82 -16.80
C VAL A 102 8.58 -5.18 -16.56
N GLN A 103 9.53 -5.94 -16.03
CA GLN A 103 10.91 -5.48 -15.82
C GLN A 103 11.53 -4.97 -17.12
N ALA A 104 11.50 -5.78 -18.18
CA ALA A 104 12.07 -5.40 -19.48
C ALA A 104 11.38 -4.18 -20.14
N ALA A 105 10.10 -3.94 -19.84
CA ALA A 105 9.39 -2.79 -20.33
C ALA A 105 9.70 -1.50 -19.57
N LEU A 106 10.08 -1.61 -18.30
CA LEU A 106 10.34 -0.47 -17.42
C LEU A 106 11.81 -0.09 -17.33
N GLU A 107 12.75 -1.04 -17.37
CA GLU A 107 14.18 -0.72 -17.29
C GLU A 107 14.62 0.14 -18.48
N GLY A 108 15.26 1.28 -18.17
CA GLY A 108 15.62 2.30 -19.14
C GLY A 108 14.47 3.21 -19.59
N ALA A 109 13.25 2.97 -19.13
CA ALA A 109 12.10 3.81 -19.46
C ALA A 109 12.22 5.20 -18.84
N VAL A 110 11.64 6.18 -19.54
CA VAL A 110 11.51 7.56 -19.05
C VAL A 110 10.04 7.77 -18.69
N LEU A 111 9.77 7.92 -17.41
CA LEU A 111 8.43 8.15 -16.86
C LEU A 111 8.21 9.66 -16.68
N HIS A 112 7.05 10.13 -17.09
CA HIS A 112 6.65 11.52 -16.92
C HIS A 112 5.59 11.60 -15.82
N CYS A 113 5.94 12.25 -14.73
CA CYS A 113 5.03 12.50 -13.61
C CYS A 113 4.03 13.62 -13.96
N ARG A 114 2.87 13.58 -13.33
CA ARG A 114 1.83 14.61 -13.48
C ARG A 114 2.33 16.00 -13.07
N SER A 115 3.20 16.09 -12.06
CA SER A 115 3.86 17.35 -11.66
C SER A 115 4.80 17.94 -12.70
N GLY A 116 5.16 17.19 -13.74
CA GLY A 116 6.17 17.55 -14.74
C GLY A 116 7.56 17.02 -14.45
N LEU A 117 7.77 16.35 -13.32
CA LEU A 117 9.02 15.64 -13.03
C LEU A 117 9.22 14.50 -14.03
N THR A 118 10.47 14.26 -14.40
CA THR A 118 10.84 13.15 -15.28
C THR A 118 11.79 12.21 -14.56
N LEU A 119 11.47 10.92 -14.59
CA LEU A 119 12.23 9.85 -13.95
C LEU A 119 12.82 8.93 -15.02
N THR A 120 14.07 8.54 -14.87
CA THR A 120 14.66 7.45 -15.66
C THR A 120 14.78 6.22 -14.77
N VAL A 121 14.11 5.14 -15.15
CA VAL A 121 14.18 3.87 -14.42
C VAL A 121 15.52 3.22 -14.72
N LEU A 122 16.36 3.07 -13.71
CA LEU A 122 17.69 2.47 -13.85
C LEU A 122 17.68 0.96 -13.63
N TYR A 123 16.80 0.49 -12.74
CA TYR A 123 16.72 -0.89 -12.32
C TYR A 123 15.33 -1.20 -11.78
N VAL A 124 14.83 -2.39 -12.03
CA VAL A 124 13.59 -2.92 -11.45
C VAL A 124 13.92 -4.17 -10.64
N ALA A 125 13.61 -4.16 -9.36
CA ALA A 125 13.85 -5.29 -8.49
C ALA A 125 12.94 -6.47 -8.86
N ASP A 126 13.53 -7.63 -9.09
CA ASP A 126 12.78 -8.85 -9.43
C ASP A 126 11.86 -9.30 -8.28
N GLU A 127 12.38 -9.26 -7.07
CA GLU A 127 11.70 -9.71 -5.85
C GLU A 127 10.54 -8.81 -5.40
N GLY A 128 10.49 -7.57 -5.89
CA GLY A 128 9.47 -6.58 -5.50
C GLY A 128 8.19 -6.63 -6.33
N GLN A 129 8.06 -7.56 -7.27
CA GLN A 129 6.90 -7.61 -8.16
C GLN A 129 5.86 -8.59 -7.64
N PHE A 130 4.75 -8.07 -7.12
CA PHE A 130 3.66 -8.89 -6.61
C PHE A 130 2.29 -8.22 -6.80
N ILE A 131 1.24 -9.04 -6.73
CA ILE A 131 -0.15 -8.60 -6.83
C ILE A 131 -0.79 -8.65 -5.45
N ARG A 132 -1.47 -7.56 -5.09
CA ARG A 132 -2.36 -7.49 -3.93
C ARG A 132 -3.81 -7.47 -4.35
N THR A 133 -4.65 -8.14 -3.58
CA THR A 133 -6.09 -7.88 -3.64
C THR A 133 -6.38 -6.54 -2.95
N ALA A 134 -7.31 -5.78 -3.53
CA ALA A 134 -7.65 -4.44 -3.04
C ALA A 134 -9.16 -4.33 -2.77
N GLY A 135 -9.69 -5.28 -2.01
CA GLY A 135 -11.07 -5.25 -1.55
C GLY A 135 -11.83 -6.56 -1.64
N PRO A 136 -13.10 -6.59 -1.16
CA PRO A 136 -13.90 -7.80 -1.01
C PRO A 136 -14.32 -8.45 -2.33
N ASN A 137 -14.36 -7.71 -3.42
CA ASN A 137 -14.83 -8.21 -4.71
C ASN A 137 -13.93 -9.30 -5.33
N ARG A 138 -12.75 -9.50 -4.77
CA ARG A 138 -11.85 -10.63 -5.03
C ARG A 138 -11.35 -11.18 -3.70
N MET A 139 -12.27 -11.54 -2.85
CA MET A 139 -11.92 -12.30 -1.67
C MET A 139 -11.46 -13.70 -2.12
N SER A 140 -10.24 -13.76 -2.62
CA SER A 140 -9.49 -14.91 -2.29
C SER A 140 -9.39 -14.86 -0.77
N MET A 141 -9.89 -15.84 -0.09
CA MET A 141 -9.52 -16.16 1.29
C MET A 141 -8.04 -16.43 1.27
N VAL A 142 -7.26 -15.36 1.16
CA VAL A 142 -5.82 -15.43 1.09
C VAL A 142 -5.37 -16.09 2.37
N PRO A 143 -4.71 -17.22 2.30
CA PRO A 143 -4.12 -17.81 3.50
C PRO A 143 -3.24 -16.72 4.13
N PRO A 144 -3.20 -16.62 5.46
CA PRO A 144 -2.42 -15.59 6.17
C PRO A 144 -0.90 -15.67 5.90
N ARG A 145 -0.48 -16.49 4.95
CA ARG A 145 0.90 -16.68 4.49
C ARG A 145 0.89 -16.92 2.99
N SER A 146 0.69 -15.88 2.20
CA SER A 146 1.00 -15.95 0.78
C SER A 146 2.49 -15.72 0.60
N ILE A 147 3.15 -16.68 -0.04
CA ILE A 147 4.55 -16.61 -0.44
C ILE A 147 4.56 -16.49 -1.96
N GLY A 148 5.41 -15.61 -2.48
CA GLY A 148 5.53 -15.41 -3.92
C GLY A 148 4.80 -14.17 -4.45
N ARG A 149 4.52 -14.13 -5.74
CA ARG A 149 4.03 -12.93 -6.46
C ARG A 149 2.54 -12.67 -6.33
N ASN A 150 1.75 -13.65 -5.93
CA ASN A 150 0.29 -13.58 -5.96
C ASN A 150 -0.32 -13.78 -4.58
N ASP A 151 -1.62 -13.52 -4.49
CA ASP A 151 -2.43 -13.81 -3.30
C ASP A 151 -2.10 -12.97 -2.06
N HIS A 152 -1.50 -11.79 -2.22
CA HIS A 152 -1.32 -10.85 -1.11
C HIS A 152 -2.60 -10.08 -0.82
N GLY A 153 -2.96 -9.98 0.45
CA GLY A 153 -4.08 -9.15 0.91
C GLY A 153 -3.76 -7.64 0.89
N PRO A 154 -4.76 -6.79 1.10
CA PRO A 154 -4.56 -5.35 1.26
C PRO A 154 -3.76 -5.07 2.53
N ALA A 155 -2.77 -4.18 2.44
CA ALA A 155 -2.01 -3.72 3.58
C ALA A 155 -2.74 -2.53 4.23
N THR A 156 -3.62 -2.80 5.18
CA THR A 156 -4.44 -1.78 5.83
C THR A 156 -3.71 -0.99 6.92
N SER A 157 -2.59 -1.50 7.40
CA SER A 157 -1.71 -0.75 8.31
C SER A 157 -0.85 0.26 7.55
N VAL A 158 -0.75 1.47 8.07
CA VAL A 158 0.10 2.52 7.50
C VAL A 158 1.56 2.18 7.75
N HIS A 159 2.31 2.08 6.64
CA HIS A 159 3.72 1.71 6.66
C HIS A 159 4.52 2.44 5.57
N GLY A 160 5.83 2.36 5.65
CA GLY A 160 6.76 2.61 4.56
C GLY A 160 7.51 1.31 4.29
N ASP A 161 7.65 0.92 3.04
CA ASP A 161 8.07 -0.43 2.68
C ASP A 161 9.48 -0.79 3.14
N GLN A 162 10.34 0.19 3.33
CA GLN A 162 11.73 -0.04 3.70
C GLN A 162 12.28 1.04 4.63
N ASP A 163 13.20 0.63 5.50
CA ASP A 163 14.04 1.48 6.33
C ASP A 163 15.44 1.58 5.70
N VAL A 164 15.98 2.78 5.64
CA VAL A 164 17.34 3.02 5.08
C VAL A 164 18.47 2.37 5.88
N PHE A 165 18.23 2.01 7.14
CA PHE A 165 19.27 1.45 8.01
C PHE A 165 19.37 -0.08 7.95
N GLY A 166 18.23 -0.77 7.81
CA GLY A 166 18.13 -2.23 7.89
C GLY A 166 17.70 -2.91 6.60
N THR A 167 17.39 -2.15 5.55
CA THR A 167 16.90 -2.72 4.30
C THR A 167 18.01 -3.38 3.47
N PRO A 168 17.70 -4.43 2.70
CA PRO A 168 18.61 -5.07 1.75
C PRO A 168 19.24 -4.14 0.71
N ILE A 169 18.71 -2.95 0.53
CA ILE A 169 19.31 -1.94 -0.34
C ILE A 169 20.77 -1.65 0.00
N ARG A 170 21.18 -1.86 1.25
CA ARG A 170 22.59 -1.80 1.64
C ARG A 170 23.46 -2.81 0.91
N GLN A 171 22.91 -3.96 0.57
CA GLN A 171 23.60 -4.99 -0.19
C GLN A 171 23.80 -4.54 -1.64
N LEU A 172 22.82 -3.82 -2.21
CA LEU A 172 22.92 -3.26 -3.55
C LEU A 172 23.95 -2.13 -3.64
N MET A 173 24.18 -1.39 -2.55
CA MET A 173 24.96 -0.15 -2.53
C MET A 173 26.17 -0.21 -1.57
N ASP A 174 26.61 -1.39 -1.16
CA ASP A 174 27.74 -1.60 -0.24
C ASP A 174 27.68 -0.72 1.03
N GLY A 175 26.47 -0.51 1.57
CA GLY A 175 26.25 0.29 2.78
C GLY A 175 26.10 1.79 2.59
N GLU A 176 26.15 2.29 1.36
CA GLU A 176 26.06 3.73 1.06
C GLU A 176 24.62 4.26 0.82
N ALA A 177 23.61 3.38 0.96
CA ALA A 177 22.21 3.74 0.72
C ALA A 177 21.75 5.04 1.41
N PRO A 178 22.08 5.31 2.69
CA PRO A 178 21.67 6.53 3.36
C PRO A 178 22.14 7.84 2.70
N THR A 179 23.25 7.81 1.97
CA THR A 179 23.84 8.98 1.33
C THR A 179 23.47 9.13 -0.14
N LEU A 180 23.08 8.04 -0.80
CA LEU A 180 22.82 8.03 -2.24
C LEU A 180 21.33 8.17 -2.58
N PHE A 181 20.44 7.69 -1.72
CA PHE A 181 19.01 7.73 -1.97
C PHE A 181 18.32 8.90 -1.29
N HIS A 182 17.41 9.54 -1.99
CA HIS A 182 16.52 10.52 -1.39
C HIS A 182 15.59 9.85 -0.38
N HIS A 183 15.57 10.35 0.84
CA HIS A 183 14.67 9.90 1.92
C HIS A 183 14.60 10.97 3.03
N ASP A 184 13.56 10.89 3.86
CA ASP A 184 13.34 11.82 4.98
C ASP A 184 13.54 11.15 6.34
N SER A 185 14.47 10.23 6.47
CA SER A 185 14.72 9.56 7.75
C SER A 185 15.37 10.50 8.76
N PRO A 186 14.88 10.54 10.00
CA PRO A 186 15.46 11.38 11.04
C PRO A 186 16.95 11.10 11.25
N GLY A 187 17.75 12.16 11.36
CA GLY A 187 19.18 12.07 11.67
C GLY A 187 20.08 11.78 10.48
N VAL A 188 19.55 11.63 9.28
CA VAL A 188 20.35 11.47 8.05
C VAL A 188 20.10 12.68 7.17
N HIS A 189 21.19 13.39 6.81
CA HIS A 189 21.15 14.48 5.84
C HIS A 189 21.35 13.94 4.44
N ASN A 190 20.49 14.35 3.53
CA ASN A 190 20.53 14.00 2.12
C ASN A 190 20.26 15.26 1.28
N ASP A 191 21.28 16.13 1.21
CA ASP A 191 21.13 17.48 0.68
C ASP A 191 20.94 17.53 -0.86
N GLU A 192 21.49 16.54 -1.57
CA GLU A 192 21.35 16.42 -3.02
C GLU A 192 21.22 14.95 -3.44
N PRO A 193 20.02 14.37 -3.34
CA PRO A 193 19.81 12.98 -3.71
C PRO A 193 20.02 12.77 -5.21
N SER A 194 20.95 11.90 -5.56
CA SER A 194 21.20 11.52 -6.95
C SER A 194 20.24 10.45 -7.44
N LEU A 195 19.74 9.64 -6.51
CA LEU A 195 18.90 8.49 -6.77
C LEU A 195 17.67 8.50 -5.86
N MET A 196 16.63 7.80 -6.29
CA MET A 196 15.44 7.57 -5.52
C MET A 196 15.04 6.09 -5.65
N LEU A 197 14.70 5.47 -4.54
CA LEU A 197 14.06 4.16 -4.55
C LEU A 197 12.56 4.39 -4.52
N VAL A 198 11.87 3.94 -5.55
CA VAL A 198 10.43 4.18 -5.69
C VAL A 198 9.67 2.88 -5.88
N ASN A 199 8.45 2.85 -5.37
CA ASN A 199 7.46 1.88 -5.76
C ASN A 199 6.63 2.44 -6.92
N LEU A 200 6.29 1.56 -7.84
CA LEU A 200 5.33 1.81 -8.90
C LEU A 200 4.09 0.95 -8.62
N TRP A 201 3.04 1.57 -8.06
CA TRP A 201 1.79 0.88 -7.76
C TRP A 201 0.81 1.08 -8.90
N ILE A 202 0.43 -0.02 -9.57
CA ILE A 202 -0.41 -0.02 -10.75
C ILE A 202 -1.76 -0.65 -10.38
N PRO A 203 -2.87 0.12 -10.42
CA PRO A 203 -4.20 -0.44 -10.21
C PRO A 203 -4.59 -1.33 -11.38
N LEU A 204 -5.14 -2.49 -11.11
CA LEU A 204 -5.70 -3.36 -12.13
C LEU A 204 -7.21 -3.15 -12.20
N GLN A 205 -8.00 -3.90 -11.46
CA GLN A 205 -9.46 -3.78 -11.50
C GLN A 205 -10.11 -3.97 -10.13
N GLN A 206 -11.36 -3.51 -10.01
CA GLN A 206 -12.24 -3.75 -8.85
C GLN A 206 -11.63 -3.35 -7.50
N ILE A 207 -10.99 -2.19 -7.45
CA ILE A 207 -10.37 -1.68 -6.24
C ILE A 207 -11.44 -1.02 -5.37
N THR A 208 -11.71 -1.59 -4.20
CA THR A 208 -12.61 -1.03 -3.19
C THR A 208 -11.86 -0.52 -1.96
N GLN A 209 -10.60 -0.94 -1.80
CA GLN A 209 -9.66 -0.43 -0.80
C GLN A 209 -8.49 0.23 -1.52
N PRO A 210 -8.62 1.52 -1.91
CA PRO A 210 -7.61 2.22 -2.66
C PRO A 210 -6.31 2.37 -1.86
N LEU A 211 -5.20 2.49 -2.56
CA LEU A 211 -3.96 2.94 -1.94
C LEU A 211 -4.11 4.40 -1.51
N VAL A 212 -3.86 4.65 -0.24
CA VAL A 212 -3.87 5.98 0.38
C VAL A 212 -2.45 6.34 0.78
N LEU A 213 -2.00 7.52 0.39
CA LEU A 213 -0.63 8.01 0.57
C LEU A 213 -0.64 9.27 1.43
N ALA A 214 0.32 9.39 2.34
CA ALA A 214 0.48 10.60 3.12
C ALA A 214 1.31 11.65 2.39
N ASP A 215 0.96 12.92 2.61
CA ASP A 215 1.89 14.01 2.35
C ASP A 215 3.04 13.94 3.37
N GLY A 216 4.23 13.59 2.92
CA GLY A 216 5.40 13.44 3.77
C GLY A 216 5.70 14.67 4.64
N ARG A 217 5.31 15.86 4.18
CA ARG A 217 5.46 17.13 4.93
C ARG A 217 4.56 17.22 6.16
N SER A 218 3.50 16.42 6.22
CA SER A 218 2.57 16.38 7.36
C SER A 218 2.94 15.34 8.42
N ILE A 219 4.01 14.59 8.20
CA ILE A 219 4.47 13.54 9.12
C ILE A 219 5.55 14.09 10.06
N ASP A 220 5.28 14.12 11.34
CA ASP A 220 6.35 14.30 12.34
C ASP A 220 7.10 12.98 12.52
N ARG A 221 8.16 12.82 11.75
CA ARG A 221 8.92 11.56 11.69
C ARG A 221 9.64 11.23 13.00
N ARG A 222 9.91 12.21 13.87
CA ARG A 222 10.59 11.97 15.15
C ARG A 222 9.65 11.41 16.21
N SER A 223 8.37 11.77 16.11
CA SER A 223 7.36 11.39 17.10
C SER A 223 6.46 10.25 16.62
N HIS A 224 6.26 10.11 15.29
CA HIS A 224 5.24 9.21 14.76
C HIS A 224 5.77 8.15 13.78
N GLN A 225 7.08 8.11 13.48
CA GLN A 225 7.68 7.10 12.62
C GLN A 225 8.52 6.12 13.45
N LEU A 226 8.20 4.83 13.34
CA LEU A 226 8.81 3.76 14.10
C LEU A 226 9.50 2.77 13.18
N ARG A 227 10.72 2.37 13.52
CA ARG A 227 11.36 1.21 12.89
C ARG A 227 10.66 -0.07 13.34
N TYR A 228 10.43 -0.96 12.41
CA TYR A 228 9.75 -2.23 12.65
C TYR A 228 10.45 -3.36 11.91
N GLY A 229 10.82 -4.42 12.62
CA GLY A 229 11.39 -5.62 12.02
C GLY A 229 10.31 -6.54 11.47
N LEU A 230 10.19 -6.60 10.15
CA LEU A 230 9.28 -7.51 9.45
C LEU A 230 9.97 -8.84 9.20
N ALA A 231 9.39 -9.95 9.64
CA ALA A 231 9.87 -11.28 9.31
C ALA A 231 9.70 -11.56 7.80
N THR A 232 10.82 -11.77 7.11
CA THR A 232 10.84 -11.93 5.65
C THR A 232 10.53 -13.34 5.18
N ASP A 233 10.74 -14.35 6.02
CA ASP A 233 10.40 -15.75 5.76
C ASP A 233 8.91 -16.00 5.53
N SER A 234 8.06 -15.03 5.90
CA SER A 234 6.62 -15.06 5.66
C SER A 234 6.16 -14.32 4.41
N PHE A 235 7.06 -13.62 3.71
CA PHE A 235 6.70 -12.65 2.69
C PHE A 235 7.48 -12.79 1.37
N LEU A 236 8.78 -13.07 1.42
CA LEU A 236 9.65 -13.24 0.26
C LEU A 236 10.39 -14.56 0.35
N GLU A 237 10.42 -15.31 -0.76
CA GLU A 237 11.32 -16.45 -0.89
C GLU A 237 12.74 -15.93 -1.15
N ARG A 238 13.59 -15.92 -0.12
CA ARG A 238 15.00 -15.56 -0.23
C ARG A 238 15.86 -16.63 0.37
N GLU A 239 16.88 -17.07 -0.38
CA GLU A 239 17.75 -18.16 0.04
C GLU A 239 18.83 -17.73 1.06
N ASP A 240 19.24 -16.47 1.09
CA ASP A 240 20.44 -16.00 1.82
C ASP A 240 20.24 -14.76 2.70
N ASP A 241 19.02 -14.36 3.00
CA ASP A 241 18.76 -13.08 3.66
C ASP A 241 18.60 -13.16 5.17
N ALA A 242 18.81 -11.99 5.79
CA ALA A 242 18.40 -11.77 7.16
C ALA A 242 16.92 -12.09 7.29
N ALA A 243 16.55 -12.88 8.30
CA ALA A 243 15.17 -13.29 8.56
C ALA A 243 14.23 -12.11 8.87
N ILE A 244 14.74 -10.89 8.89
CA ILE A 244 14.03 -9.67 9.25
C ILE A 244 14.47 -8.53 8.32
N ASN A 245 13.49 -7.89 7.67
CA ASN A 245 13.64 -6.59 7.03
C ASN A 245 13.13 -5.49 7.95
N ASP A 246 13.84 -4.38 8.00
CA ASP A 246 13.35 -3.20 8.68
C ASP A 246 12.51 -2.34 7.73
N ILE A 247 11.32 -1.99 8.20
CA ILE A 247 10.35 -1.10 7.54
C ILE A 247 10.00 0.03 8.48
N TRP A 248 9.26 1.01 7.96
CA TRP A 248 8.64 2.02 8.80
C TRP A 248 7.19 1.66 9.12
N MET A 249 6.80 1.85 10.36
CA MET A 249 5.41 1.89 10.81
C MET A 249 5.10 3.25 11.39
N PHE A 250 3.82 3.60 11.48
CA PHE A 250 3.43 4.94 11.88
C PHE A 250 2.40 4.94 13.01
N LEU A 251 2.48 5.96 13.86
CA LEU A 251 1.44 6.33 14.81
C LEU A 251 0.47 7.31 14.14
N HIS A 252 -0.78 7.32 14.60
CA HIS A 252 -1.77 8.27 14.15
C HIS A 252 -1.51 9.67 14.70
N ASP A 253 -1.68 10.67 13.85
CA ASP A 253 -1.74 12.08 14.24
C ASP A 253 -2.83 12.77 13.39
N PRO A 254 -3.74 13.56 14.00
CA PRO A 254 -4.82 14.22 13.28
C PRO A 254 -4.34 15.28 12.28
N ASP A 255 -3.10 15.74 12.37
CA ASP A 255 -2.51 16.72 11.44
C ASP A 255 -1.93 16.07 10.18
N GLN A 256 -1.90 14.74 10.10
CA GLN A 256 -1.49 14.00 8.91
C GLN A 256 -2.48 14.22 7.77
N ARG A 257 -1.95 14.46 6.58
CA ARG A 257 -2.76 14.69 5.36
C ARG A 257 -2.65 13.50 4.43
N TRP A 258 -3.82 13.00 4.00
CA TRP A 258 -3.94 11.79 3.23
C TRP A 258 -4.55 12.05 1.87
N PHE A 259 -4.11 11.28 0.87
CA PHE A 259 -4.52 11.41 -0.52
C PHE A 259 -4.77 10.05 -1.15
N PHE A 260 -5.74 10.00 -2.04
CA PHE A 260 -5.98 8.86 -2.90
C PHE A 260 -6.53 9.32 -4.26
N ARG A 261 -6.74 8.40 -5.18
CA ARG A 261 -7.41 8.67 -6.46
C ARG A 261 -8.51 7.64 -6.67
N SER A 262 -9.71 8.11 -6.99
CA SER A 262 -10.88 7.28 -7.23
C SER A 262 -10.95 6.72 -8.65
N GLU A 263 -10.32 7.40 -9.62
CA GLU A 263 -10.38 7.06 -11.04
C GLU A 263 -9.00 6.69 -11.59
N MET A 264 -8.54 5.47 -11.25
CA MET A 264 -7.31 4.91 -11.79
C MET A 264 -7.56 3.54 -12.41
N ASP A 265 -6.82 3.25 -13.49
CA ASP A 265 -6.72 1.93 -14.10
C ASP A 265 -5.24 1.63 -14.44
N HIS A 266 -4.97 0.48 -15.03
CA HIS A 266 -3.61 0.05 -15.38
C HIS A 266 -2.86 0.97 -16.39
N ARG A 267 -3.50 2.04 -16.87
CA ARG A 267 -2.85 3.06 -17.72
C ARG A 267 -2.19 4.15 -16.91
N SER A 268 -2.41 4.18 -15.61
CA SER A 268 -1.75 5.10 -14.69
C SER A 268 -1.21 4.36 -13.48
N ALA A 269 -0.21 4.94 -12.82
CA ALA A 269 0.35 4.39 -11.60
C ALA A 269 0.65 5.49 -10.59
N TYR A 270 0.64 5.14 -9.32
CA TYR A 270 1.38 5.92 -8.33
C TYR A 270 2.86 5.59 -8.44
N VAL A 271 3.67 6.62 -8.32
CA VAL A 271 5.10 6.51 -8.03
C VAL A 271 5.35 7.17 -6.69
N PHE A 272 5.95 6.44 -5.75
CA PHE A 272 6.19 6.97 -4.41
C PHE A 272 7.51 6.49 -3.83
N ASN A 273 8.09 7.30 -2.96
CA ASN A 273 9.37 7.02 -2.33
C ASN A 273 9.21 5.89 -1.31
N THR A 274 9.80 4.75 -1.61
CA THR A 274 9.73 3.53 -0.82
C THR A 274 10.29 3.70 0.60
N LEU A 275 11.31 4.55 0.75
CA LEU A 275 12.03 4.75 1.99
C LEU A 275 11.34 5.72 2.94
N SER A 276 10.38 6.52 2.46
CA SER A 276 9.85 7.61 3.29
C SER A 276 8.36 7.88 3.15
N THR A 277 7.65 7.35 2.16
CA THR A 277 6.23 7.69 1.97
C THR A 277 5.33 6.76 2.79
N PRO A 278 4.63 7.27 3.81
CA PRO A 278 3.65 6.49 4.54
C PRO A 278 2.46 6.19 3.64
N HIS A 279 2.02 4.93 3.63
CA HIS A 279 0.88 4.52 2.83
C HIS A 279 0.18 3.29 3.42
N GLY A 280 -1.03 3.04 2.95
CA GLY A 280 -1.81 1.87 3.33
C GLY A 280 -3.04 1.71 2.44
N ALA A 281 -3.68 0.57 2.50
CA ALA A 281 -4.97 0.36 1.87
C ALA A 281 -6.06 1.00 2.74
N GLY A 282 -6.80 1.95 2.19
CA GLY A 282 -7.84 2.67 2.90
C GLY A 282 -9.18 1.97 2.82
N VAL A 283 -9.89 1.89 3.95
CA VAL A 283 -11.25 1.36 3.99
C VAL A 283 -12.22 2.53 3.83
N LEU A 284 -12.92 2.58 2.70
CA LEU A 284 -13.89 3.62 2.39
C LEU A 284 -15.21 3.43 3.16
N PRO A 285 -16.01 4.49 3.35
CA PRO A 285 -17.34 4.38 3.96
C PRO A 285 -18.22 3.38 3.21
N GLY A 286 -18.85 2.48 3.96
CA GLY A 286 -19.73 1.46 3.40
C GLY A 286 -19.02 0.20 2.89
N GLU A 287 -17.71 0.17 2.78
CA GLU A 287 -16.95 -0.99 2.30
C GLU A 287 -17.15 -2.22 3.20
N ARG A 288 -17.09 -2.05 4.52
CA ARG A 288 -17.35 -3.14 5.48
C ARG A 288 -18.77 -3.70 5.38
N LEU A 289 -19.75 -2.86 5.05
CA LEU A 289 -21.13 -3.29 4.80
C LEU A 289 -21.20 -4.07 3.48
N ALA A 290 -20.59 -3.54 2.42
CA ALA A 290 -20.52 -4.22 1.13
C ALA A 290 -19.85 -5.60 1.24
N GLU A 291 -18.76 -5.70 2.00
CA GLU A 291 -18.09 -6.97 2.27
C GLU A 291 -19.00 -7.99 2.98
N ARG A 292 -19.72 -7.57 4.02
CA ARG A 292 -20.65 -8.45 4.70
C ARG A 292 -21.77 -8.94 3.78
N CYS A 293 -22.36 -8.02 3.00
CA CYS A 293 -23.39 -8.37 2.02
C CYS A 293 -22.86 -9.37 0.98
N PHE A 294 -21.65 -9.15 0.48
CA PHE A 294 -21.02 -10.04 -0.49
C PHE A 294 -20.82 -11.46 0.10
N ARG A 295 -20.28 -11.58 1.30
CA ARG A 295 -20.10 -12.85 1.99
C ARG A 295 -21.41 -13.59 2.22
N ALA A 296 -22.47 -12.87 2.60
CA ALA A 296 -23.79 -13.46 2.79
C ALA A 296 -24.38 -13.97 1.46
N LEU A 297 -24.16 -13.25 0.36
CA LEU A 297 -24.57 -13.71 -0.98
C LEU A 297 -23.83 -14.97 -1.41
N GLU A 298 -22.51 -15.02 -1.25
CA GLU A 298 -21.71 -16.23 -1.56
C GLU A 298 -22.17 -17.44 -0.71
N ALA A 299 -22.41 -17.22 0.58
CA ALA A 299 -22.93 -18.26 1.46
C ALA A 299 -24.31 -18.76 1.00
N GLY A 300 -25.19 -17.86 0.57
CA GLY A 300 -26.50 -18.16 0.03
C GLY A 300 -26.42 -18.95 -1.28
N GLU A 301 -25.58 -18.56 -2.23
CA GLU A 301 -25.35 -19.29 -3.48
C GLU A 301 -24.84 -20.70 -3.20
N SER A 302 -23.83 -20.84 -2.34
CA SER A 302 -23.29 -22.14 -1.94
C SER A 302 -24.31 -23.03 -1.24
N ALA A 303 -25.18 -22.48 -0.40
CA ALA A 303 -26.26 -23.21 0.25
C ALA A 303 -27.30 -23.68 -0.78
N ALA A 304 -27.69 -22.82 -1.70
CA ALA A 304 -28.63 -23.14 -2.77
C ALA A 304 -28.11 -24.27 -3.68
N GLU A 305 -26.85 -24.24 -4.08
CA GLU A 305 -26.21 -25.28 -4.88
C GLU A 305 -26.20 -26.65 -4.18
N ARG A 306 -26.05 -26.67 -2.88
CA ARG A 306 -26.10 -27.91 -2.07
C ARG A 306 -27.52 -28.35 -1.72
N GLY A 307 -28.53 -27.54 -2.01
CA GLY A 307 -29.93 -27.79 -1.59
C GLY A 307 -30.12 -27.63 -0.08
N ASP A 308 -29.28 -26.85 0.58
CA ASP A 308 -29.29 -26.59 2.01
C ASP A 308 -30.24 -25.43 2.32
N ALA A 309 -31.49 -25.77 2.65
CA ALA A 309 -32.52 -24.78 2.93
C ALA A 309 -32.25 -23.94 4.19
N ASP A 310 -31.67 -24.58 5.23
CA ASP A 310 -31.37 -23.91 6.49
C ASP A 310 -30.21 -22.92 6.29
N GLY A 311 -29.14 -23.32 5.60
CA GLY A 311 -28.02 -22.46 5.25
C GLY A 311 -28.42 -21.27 4.35
N LEU A 312 -29.42 -21.44 3.47
CA LEU A 312 -29.96 -20.34 2.68
C LEU A 312 -30.73 -19.34 3.55
N VAL A 313 -31.52 -19.84 4.52
CA VAL A 313 -32.25 -18.96 5.45
C VAL A 313 -31.29 -18.16 6.31
N ASP A 314 -30.23 -18.80 6.82
CA ASP A 314 -29.19 -18.12 7.62
C ASP A 314 -28.48 -17.02 6.81
N ALA A 315 -28.08 -17.32 5.58
CA ALA A 315 -27.45 -16.32 4.71
C ALA A 315 -28.38 -15.13 4.37
N LEU A 316 -29.67 -15.37 4.20
CA LEU A 316 -30.66 -14.30 3.99
C LEU A 316 -30.86 -13.46 5.26
N ALA A 317 -30.83 -14.08 6.45
CA ALA A 317 -30.90 -13.34 7.71
C ALA A 317 -29.67 -12.43 7.89
N ASP A 318 -28.47 -12.90 7.56
CA ASP A 318 -27.25 -12.08 7.58
C ASP A 318 -27.33 -10.86 6.65
N ILE A 319 -27.96 -11.00 5.47
CA ILE A 319 -28.19 -9.88 4.56
C ILE A 319 -29.19 -8.86 5.18
N ASP A 320 -30.24 -9.32 5.83
CA ASP A 320 -31.21 -8.43 6.49
C ASP A 320 -30.57 -7.67 7.66
N GLU A 321 -29.69 -8.30 8.43
CA GLU A 321 -28.96 -7.65 9.52
C GLU A 321 -27.94 -6.62 9.03
N THR A 322 -27.46 -6.74 7.78
CA THR A 322 -26.55 -5.78 7.16
C THR A 322 -27.28 -4.55 6.63
N ARG A 323 -28.64 -4.51 6.66
CA ARG A 323 -29.39 -3.34 6.30
C ARG A 323 -28.97 -2.16 7.18
N ALA A 324 -28.54 -1.06 6.57
CA ALA A 324 -28.23 0.14 7.32
C ALA A 324 -29.44 0.52 8.18
N PRO A 325 -29.26 0.89 9.47
CA PRO A 325 -30.33 1.48 10.22
C PRO A 325 -30.84 2.67 9.43
N ASP A 326 -32.16 2.73 9.21
CA ASP A 326 -32.80 3.88 8.60
C ASP A 326 -32.26 5.14 9.28
N GLU A 327 -31.83 6.10 8.48
CA GLU A 327 -31.39 7.40 8.97
C GLU A 327 -32.54 7.95 9.87
N ALA A 328 -32.24 7.97 11.18
CA ALA A 328 -33.18 8.52 12.18
C ALA A 328 -32.83 9.99 12.46
#